data_34d6566f4a4b46d7ec9837a17317b14a
#
_entry.id   34d6566f4a4b46d7ec9837a17317b14a
#
_cell.length_a   1.000
_cell.length_b   1.000
_cell.length_c   1.000
_cell.angle_alpha   90.00
_cell.angle_beta   90.00
_cell.angle_gamma   90.00
#
_symmetry.space_group_name_H-M   'P 1'
#
loop_
_entity.id
_entity.type
_entity.pdbx_description
1 polymer ?
#
loop_
_entity_poly.entity_id
_entity_poly.type
_entity_poly.pdbx_seq_one_letter_code
_entity_poly.pdbx_strand_id
1 'polypeptide(L)'
;TGDERTIHWSGLGNPEHWTPGTQSCDTQTFQNGGPVRGIVGGEVGYVFQAETVRRMTFVPGGDLIFQFDEVEGGRGLAAPYSLVRLGSEAYYLAPDGFYRFSLLGGASQPIGVNKWVQTFIADIKPGSEQTVLGGIDPVGKYVVWAYNSASAVSAELNKCLIYDWARDEATTAELNVTALSQILTTGVTLDSLDAFGNLDTLPFSLDSAVWAGGASLLGLFSDTPHLGFFVGLPMEATFETTDGGAPQRTMIKGLRPHIDTRSVTAEVAAREAEGDTVAYGPAESMESTGVISAWASGFVA
;
A
#
# COMPACT_ATOMS: atom_id res chain seq x y z
N THR A 1 21.78 -10.95 22.21
CA THR A 1 21.36 -11.38 20.84
C THR A 1 20.38 -12.52 21.02
N GLY A 2 19.09 -12.23 20.94
CA GLY A 2 18.03 -13.24 20.99
C GLY A 2 17.97 -14.03 19.68
N ASP A 3 17.43 -15.25 19.73
CA ASP A 3 17.10 -16.01 18.52
C ASP A 3 15.94 -15.31 17.80
N GLU A 4 16.13 -14.94 16.54
CA GLU A 4 15.13 -14.25 15.71
C GLU A 4 13.83 -15.07 15.52
N ARG A 5 13.85 -16.35 15.88
CA ARG A 5 12.69 -17.25 15.83
C ARG A 5 11.94 -17.34 17.15
N THR A 6 12.30 -16.51 18.12
CA THR A 6 11.71 -16.54 19.46
C THR A 6 10.77 -15.36 19.67
N ILE A 7 9.61 -15.64 20.23
CA ILE A 7 8.74 -14.61 20.81
C ILE A 7 8.79 -14.70 22.33
N HIS A 8 8.62 -13.56 22.95
CA HIS A 8 8.61 -13.42 24.40
C HIS A 8 7.39 -12.55 24.78
N TRP A 9 6.66 -12.93 25.81
CA TRP A 9 5.53 -12.16 26.31
C TRP A 9 5.69 -11.82 27.79
N SER A 10 5.15 -10.68 28.19
CA SER A 10 5.20 -10.18 29.57
C SER A 10 4.24 -10.91 30.50
N GLY A 11 4.37 -10.66 31.79
CA GLY A 11 3.47 -11.18 32.81
C GLY A 11 2.02 -10.75 32.61
N LEU A 12 1.08 -11.57 33.03
CA LEU A 12 -0.34 -11.30 32.93
C LEU A 12 -0.71 -10.05 33.74
N GLY A 13 -1.25 -9.04 33.05
CA GLY A 13 -1.61 -7.75 33.66
C GLY A 13 -0.41 -6.90 34.14
N ASN A 14 0.82 -7.33 33.84
CA ASN A 14 2.04 -6.61 34.21
C ASN A 14 3.01 -6.53 33.02
N PRO A 15 2.97 -5.46 32.22
CA PRO A 15 3.82 -5.30 31.03
C PRO A 15 5.31 -5.07 31.36
N GLU A 16 5.64 -4.78 32.60
CA GLU A 16 7.03 -4.61 33.04
C GLU A 16 7.70 -5.91 33.48
N HIS A 17 6.93 -6.99 33.66
CA HIS A 17 7.44 -8.27 34.11
C HIS A 17 7.81 -9.17 32.92
N TRP A 18 9.12 -9.48 32.80
CA TRP A 18 9.70 -10.24 31.69
C TRP A 18 10.53 -11.46 32.13
N THR A 19 10.31 -11.97 33.36
CA THR A 19 11.00 -13.14 33.85
C THR A 19 10.24 -14.41 33.50
N PRO A 20 10.73 -15.26 32.57
CA PRO A 20 10.06 -16.49 32.16
C PRO A 20 9.76 -17.43 33.35
N GLY A 21 8.63 -18.13 33.27
CA GLY A 21 8.18 -19.08 34.30
C GLY A 21 7.51 -18.44 35.52
N THR A 22 7.30 -17.11 35.53
CA THR A 22 6.60 -16.39 36.61
C THR A 22 5.53 -15.47 36.06
N GLN A 23 4.40 -15.32 36.77
CA GLN A 23 3.27 -14.48 36.39
C GLN A 23 2.76 -14.72 34.94
N SER A 24 2.82 -15.95 34.47
CA SER A 24 2.48 -16.31 33.09
C SER A 24 3.37 -15.64 32.01
N CYS A 25 4.52 -15.12 32.39
CA CYS A 25 5.55 -14.68 31.46
C CYS A 25 6.32 -15.89 30.93
N ASP A 26 6.56 -15.99 29.63
CA ASP A 26 7.36 -17.08 29.06
C ASP A 26 7.87 -16.72 27.64
N THR A 27 8.54 -17.67 27.03
CA THR A 27 9.11 -17.57 25.68
C THR A 27 8.78 -18.79 24.85
N GLN A 28 8.64 -18.61 23.55
CA GLN A 28 8.49 -19.69 22.58
C GLN A 28 9.45 -19.53 21.42
N THR A 29 10.30 -20.52 21.21
CA THR A 29 11.18 -20.61 20.04
C THR A 29 10.58 -21.55 19.01
N PHE A 30 10.46 -21.10 17.76
CA PHE A 30 9.96 -21.92 16.66
C PHE A 30 11.10 -22.65 15.97
N GLN A 31 10.89 -23.93 15.67
CA GLN A 31 11.90 -24.77 15.00
C GLN A 31 11.95 -24.54 13.48
N ASN A 32 10.82 -24.13 12.89
CA ASN A 32 10.64 -23.90 11.45
C ASN A 32 9.94 -22.56 11.18
N GLY A 33 9.83 -22.16 9.91
CA GLY A 33 9.15 -20.96 9.44
C GLY A 33 10.02 -19.70 9.36
N GLY A 34 11.31 -19.82 9.71
CA GLY A 34 12.25 -18.67 9.66
C GLY A 34 12.06 -17.65 10.78
N PRO A 35 12.69 -16.48 10.69
CA PRO A 35 12.60 -15.43 11.69
C PRO A 35 11.16 -14.86 11.82
N VAL A 36 10.81 -14.47 13.04
CA VAL A 36 9.57 -13.72 13.33
C VAL A 36 9.73 -12.29 12.80
N ARG A 37 8.80 -11.85 11.96
CA ARG A 37 8.84 -10.55 11.31
C ARG A 37 7.71 -9.61 11.72
N GLY A 38 6.62 -10.15 12.25
CA GLY A 38 5.50 -9.33 12.70
C GLY A 38 4.52 -10.09 13.58
N ILE A 39 3.75 -9.35 14.35
CA ILE A 39 2.68 -9.89 15.18
C ILE A 39 1.46 -9.00 15.01
N VAL A 40 0.29 -9.64 14.84
CA VAL A 40 -1.00 -8.96 14.82
C VAL A 40 -1.85 -9.52 15.95
N GLY A 41 -2.28 -8.63 16.85
CA GLY A 41 -3.16 -8.99 17.96
C GLY A 41 -4.64 -8.86 17.58
N GLY A 42 -5.51 -9.55 18.30
CA GLY A 42 -6.96 -9.51 18.19
C GLY A 42 -7.57 -10.33 19.29
N GLU A 43 -8.74 -10.93 19.06
CA GLU A 43 -9.29 -11.98 19.92
C GLU A 43 -8.33 -13.19 19.98
N VAL A 44 -7.68 -13.43 18.84
CA VAL A 44 -6.59 -14.40 18.69
C VAL A 44 -5.39 -13.65 18.12
N GLY A 45 -4.17 -13.96 18.57
CA GLY A 45 -2.94 -13.42 18.02
C GLY A 45 -2.47 -14.19 16.78
N TYR A 46 -1.78 -13.51 15.89
CA TYR A 46 -1.09 -14.15 14.76
C TYR A 46 0.36 -13.70 14.69
N VAL A 47 1.25 -14.66 14.59
CA VAL A 47 2.69 -14.48 14.47
C VAL A 47 3.08 -14.73 13.02
N PHE A 48 3.58 -13.71 12.37
CA PHE A 48 4.07 -13.76 10.99
C PHE A 48 5.58 -14.02 11.01
N GLN A 49 5.98 -15.18 10.51
CA GLN A 49 7.37 -15.53 10.26
C GLN A 49 7.73 -15.29 8.79
N ALA A 50 8.98 -15.49 8.41
CA ALA A 50 9.42 -15.31 7.03
C ALA A 50 8.74 -16.25 6.03
N GLU A 51 8.35 -17.45 6.48
CA GLU A 51 7.84 -18.52 5.62
C GLU A 51 6.45 -19.03 6.05
N THR A 52 6.01 -18.73 7.27
CA THR A 52 4.76 -19.26 7.83
C THR A 52 4.00 -18.19 8.62
N VAL A 53 2.70 -18.42 8.80
CA VAL A 53 1.86 -17.68 9.75
C VAL A 53 1.33 -18.65 10.80
N ARG A 54 1.46 -18.27 12.07
CA ARG A 54 0.98 -19.07 13.20
C ARG A 54 -0.09 -18.34 13.97
N ARG A 55 -1.12 -19.08 14.35
CA ARG A 55 -2.14 -18.62 15.28
C ARG A 55 -1.64 -18.81 16.70
N MET A 56 -1.73 -17.77 17.51
CA MET A 56 -1.39 -17.74 18.92
C MET A 56 -2.68 -17.68 19.74
N THR A 57 -3.01 -18.76 20.42
CA THR A 57 -4.25 -18.91 21.21
C THR A 57 -3.92 -18.98 22.69
N PHE A 58 -4.55 -18.17 23.52
CA PHE A 58 -4.40 -18.24 24.98
C PHE A 58 -5.11 -19.48 25.52
N VAL A 59 -4.40 -20.25 26.39
CA VAL A 59 -4.93 -21.48 27.02
C VAL A 59 -5.09 -21.26 28.52
N PRO A 60 -6.28 -20.94 29.01
CA PRO A 60 -6.49 -20.68 30.42
C PRO A 60 -6.32 -21.95 31.25
N GLY A 61 -5.54 -21.89 32.33
CA GLY A 61 -5.38 -22.97 33.32
C GLY A 61 -4.53 -24.17 32.90
N GLY A 62 -3.82 -24.08 31.77
CA GLY A 62 -2.87 -25.07 31.30
C GLY A 62 -1.42 -24.79 31.77
N ASP A 63 -0.55 -25.77 31.62
CA ASP A 63 0.89 -25.58 31.78
C ASP A 63 1.50 -24.71 30.67
N LEU A 64 0.85 -24.68 29.51
CA LEU A 64 1.18 -23.80 28.39
C LEU A 64 0.29 -22.57 28.43
N ILE A 65 0.87 -21.39 28.36
CA ILE A 65 0.16 -20.11 28.39
C ILE A 65 -0.47 -19.81 27.02
N PHE A 66 0.30 -20.06 25.96
CA PHE A 66 -0.15 -19.93 24.59
C PHE A 66 0.11 -21.20 23.80
N GLN A 67 -0.85 -21.56 22.95
CA GLN A 67 -0.70 -22.59 21.92
C GLN A 67 -0.44 -21.90 20.58
N PHE A 68 0.47 -22.46 19.79
CA PHE A 68 0.85 -21.97 18.47
C PHE A 68 0.54 -23.01 17.40
N ASP A 69 -0.42 -22.72 16.56
CA ASP A 69 -0.82 -23.57 15.43
C ASP A 69 -0.39 -22.93 14.12
N GLU A 70 0.23 -23.67 13.23
CA GLU A 70 0.52 -23.20 11.89
C GLU A 70 -0.78 -23.13 11.07
N VAL A 71 -1.11 -21.96 10.54
CA VAL A 71 -2.33 -21.74 9.75
C VAL A 71 -2.04 -21.47 8.27
N GLU A 72 -0.84 -21.02 7.96
CA GLU A 72 -0.38 -20.81 6.59
C GLU A 72 1.08 -21.25 6.49
N GLY A 73 1.39 -22.18 5.59
CA GLY A 73 2.74 -22.64 5.30
C GLY A 73 3.23 -22.20 3.92
N GLY A 74 4.51 -21.82 3.83
CA GLY A 74 5.13 -21.39 2.58
C GLY A 74 4.83 -19.97 2.14
N ARG A 75 4.01 -19.21 2.90
CA ARG A 75 3.63 -17.83 2.61
C ARG A 75 3.70 -16.98 3.85
N GLY A 76 4.92 -16.62 4.21
CA GLY A 76 5.16 -15.75 5.34
C GLY A 76 5.26 -14.28 4.93
N LEU A 77 5.71 -13.47 5.87
CA LEU A 77 5.90 -12.03 5.72
C LEU A 77 7.27 -11.73 5.11
N ALA A 78 7.34 -11.26 3.87
CA ALA A 78 8.59 -10.91 3.21
C ALA A 78 9.21 -9.61 3.77
N ALA A 79 8.37 -8.62 4.02
CA ALA A 79 8.76 -7.30 4.52
C ALA A 79 8.14 -7.03 5.89
N PRO A 80 8.91 -6.93 6.98
CA PRO A 80 8.36 -6.75 8.33
C PRO A 80 7.41 -5.55 8.45
N TYR A 81 7.76 -4.45 7.82
CA TYR A 81 7.00 -3.19 7.90
C TYR A 81 5.88 -3.07 6.86
N SER A 82 5.69 -4.05 5.97
CA SER A 82 4.57 -4.07 5.04
C SER A 82 3.25 -4.52 5.68
N LEU A 83 3.32 -5.12 6.88
CA LEU A 83 2.17 -5.65 7.59
C LEU A 83 1.35 -4.52 8.20
N VAL A 84 0.12 -4.36 7.72
CA VAL A 84 -0.84 -3.38 8.21
C VAL A 84 -2.15 -4.06 8.58
N ARG A 85 -2.82 -3.55 9.61
CA ARG A 85 -4.07 -4.10 10.13
C ARG A 85 -5.22 -3.10 10.03
N LEU A 86 -6.39 -3.60 9.62
CA LEU A 86 -7.65 -2.89 9.68
C LEU A 86 -8.74 -3.80 10.25
N GLY A 87 -9.17 -3.54 11.49
CA GLY A 87 -10.20 -4.35 12.12
C GLY A 87 -9.83 -5.83 12.22
N SER A 88 -10.57 -6.68 11.52
CA SER A 88 -10.37 -8.13 11.42
C SER A 88 -9.54 -8.58 10.23
N GLU A 89 -9.01 -7.66 9.44
CA GLU A 89 -8.19 -7.94 8.26
C GLU A 89 -6.77 -7.41 8.47
N ALA A 90 -5.81 -8.11 7.89
CA ALA A 90 -4.43 -7.63 7.77
C ALA A 90 -3.98 -7.73 6.31
N TYR A 91 -3.16 -6.79 5.87
CA TYR A 91 -2.58 -6.77 4.54
C TYR A 91 -1.07 -6.81 4.66
N TYR A 92 -0.41 -7.60 3.82
CA TYR A 92 1.03 -7.77 3.89
C TYR A 92 1.65 -8.20 2.57
N LEU A 93 2.96 -8.01 2.44
CA LEU A 93 3.77 -8.50 1.33
C LEU A 93 4.38 -9.85 1.70
N ALA A 94 4.04 -10.89 0.95
CA ALA A 94 4.68 -12.20 0.95
C ALA A 94 5.73 -12.29 -0.17
N PRO A 95 6.56 -13.35 -0.23
CA PRO A 95 7.57 -13.51 -1.27
C PRO A 95 7.01 -13.57 -2.70
N ASP A 96 5.77 -14.02 -2.86
CA ASP A 96 5.10 -14.21 -4.14
C ASP A 96 4.06 -13.12 -4.48
N GLY A 97 3.86 -12.13 -3.60
CA GLY A 97 2.94 -11.02 -3.84
C GLY A 97 2.23 -10.51 -2.59
N PHE A 98 1.17 -9.76 -2.80
CA PHE A 98 0.40 -9.16 -1.71
C PHE A 98 -0.78 -10.05 -1.30
N TYR A 99 -1.05 -10.06 0.01
CA TYR A 99 -2.11 -10.87 0.60
C TYR A 99 -2.97 -10.06 1.57
N ARG A 100 -4.23 -10.41 1.59
CA ARG A 100 -5.17 -10.08 2.64
C ARG A 100 -5.32 -11.30 3.55
N PHE A 101 -5.12 -11.14 4.84
CA PHE A 101 -5.24 -12.18 5.85
C PHE A 101 -6.45 -11.90 6.76
N SER A 102 -7.35 -12.86 6.87
CA SER A 102 -8.49 -12.75 7.79
C SER A 102 -8.10 -13.22 9.19
N LEU A 103 -8.16 -12.32 10.17
CA LEU A 103 -7.90 -12.63 11.58
C LEU A 103 -8.99 -13.51 12.21
N LEU A 104 -10.17 -13.58 11.62
CA LEU A 104 -11.25 -14.46 12.09
C LEU A 104 -11.09 -15.88 11.57
N GLY A 105 -10.73 -16.03 10.29
CA GLY A 105 -10.60 -17.32 9.63
C GLY A 105 -9.20 -17.91 9.65
N GLY A 106 -8.17 -17.12 9.90
CA GLY A 106 -6.76 -17.56 9.84
C GLY A 106 -6.35 -17.99 8.43
N ALA A 107 -6.81 -17.30 7.39
CA ALA A 107 -6.54 -17.65 6.00
C ALA A 107 -6.07 -16.44 5.19
N SER A 108 -5.08 -16.68 4.34
CA SER A 108 -4.55 -15.70 3.38
C SER A 108 -5.27 -15.79 2.05
N GLN A 109 -5.59 -14.64 1.48
CA GLN A 109 -6.13 -14.51 0.13
C GLN A 109 -5.24 -13.59 -0.68
N PRO A 110 -4.77 -14.03 -1.86
CA PRO A 110 -3.96 -13.18 -2.72
C PRO A 110 -4.80 -12.01 -3.26
N ILE A 111 -4.19 -10.85 -3.38
CA ILE A 111 -4.80 -9.64 -3.96
C ILE A 111 -4.00 -9.19 -5.18
N GLY A 112 -4.70 -8.64 -6.19
CA GLY A 112 -4.06 -8.08 -7.39
C GLY A 112 -3.32 -9.08 -8.28
N VAL A 113 -3.58 -10.38 -8.14
CA VAL A 113 -3.00 -11.44 -8.97
C VAL A 113 -3.42 -11.26 -10.43
N ASN A 114 -2.46 -11.38 -11.35
CA ASN A 114 -2.64 -11.12 -12.80
C ASN A 114 -3.12 -9.69 -13.14
N LYS A 115 -3.02 -8.76 -12.19
CA LYS A 115 -3.30 -7.34 -12.38
C LYS A 115 -2.01 -6.54 -12.13
N TRP A 116 -1.96 -5.81 -11.03
CA TRP A 116 -0.89 -4.89 -10.68
C TRP A 116 0.31 -5.52 -9.93
N VAL A 117 0.16 -6.73 -9.36
CA VAL A 117 1.25 -7.38 -8.61
C VAL A 117 2.46 -7.64 -9.50
N GLN A 118 2.26 -8.07 -10.75
CA GLN A 118 3.37 -8.32 -11.69
C GLN A 118 4.12 -7.02 -12.03
N THR A 119 3.40 -5.92 -12.19
CA THR A 119 3.99 -4.60 -12.42
C THR A 119 4.81 -4.16 -11.21
N PHE A 120 4.30 -4.35 -9.98
CA PHE A 120 5.04 -4.07 -8.76
C PHE A 120 6.32 -4.91 -8.65
N ILE A 121 6.24 -6.24 -8.88
CA ILE A 121 7.40 -7.15 -8.81
C ILE A 121 8.47 -6.75 -9.84
N ALA A 122 8.07 -6.31 -11.02
CA ALA A 122 8.99 -5.85 -12.06
C ALA A 122 9.61 -4.48 -11.73
N ASP A 123 8.91 -3.63 -10.98
CA ASP A 123 9.34 -2.27 -10.67
C ASP A 123 10.15 -2.16 -9.36
N ILE A 124 9.96 -3.07 -8.41
CA ILE A 124 10.72 -3.05 -7.15
C ILE A 124 12.21 -3.34 -7.39
N LYS A 125 13.06 -2.57 -6.74
CA LYS A 125 14.51 -2.78 -6.83
C LYS A 125 14.90 -4.11 -6.17
N PRO A 126 15.55 -5.03 -6.88
CA PRO A 126 15.95 -6.32 -6.33
C PRO A 126 16.79 -6.17 -5.05
N GLY A 127 16.40 -6.91 -4.01
CA GLY A 127 17.07 -6.88 -2.70
C GLY A 127 16.55 -5.79 -1.74
N SER A 128 15.60 -4.96 -2.16
CA SER A 128 14.95 -3.95 -1.31
C SER A 128 13.58 -4.37 -0.77
N GLU A 129 13.16 -5.60 -1.00
CA GLU A 129 11.82 -6.09 -0.64
C GLU A 129 11.55 -5.94 0.87
N GLN A 130 12.57 -6.11 1.70
CA GLN A 130 12.43 -6.01 3.16
C GLN A 130 12.24 -4.57 3.66
N THR A 131 12.50 -3.57 2.82
CA THR A 131 12.37 -2.15 3.19
C THR A 131 10.98 -1.59 2.93
N VAL A 132 10.08 -2.36 2.34
CA VAL A 132 8.71 -1.93 2.04
C VAL A 132 7.98 -1.53 3.33
N LEU A 133 7.45 -0.30 3.35
CA LEU A 133 6.67 0.24 4.46
C LEU A 133 5.19 0.25 4.10
N GLY A 134 4.35 -0.26 5.00
CA GLY A 134 2.90 -0.25 4.86
C GLY A 134 2.23 0.83 5.71
N GLY A 135 1.20 1.44 5.17
CA GLY A 135 0.29 2.33 5.88
C GLY A 135 -1.14 2.09 5.43
N ILE A 136 -2.12 2.40 6.27
CA ILE A 136 -3.52 2.20 5.95
C ILE A 136 -4.33 3.44 6.26
N ASP A 137 -5.19 3.83 5.32
CA ASP A 137 -6.19 4.88 5.52
C ASP A 137 -7.60 4.25 5.56
N PRO A 138 -8.20 4.12 6.75
CA PRO A 138 -9.54 3.56 6.86
C PRO A 138 -10.63 4.46 6.29
N VAL A 139 -10.41 5.77 6.23
CA VAL A 139 -11.38 6.75 5.71
C VAL A 139 -11.37 6.74 4.18
N GLY A 140 -10.20 6.82 3.59
CA GLY A 140 -10.01 6.73 2.13
C GLY A 140 -10.18 5.32 1.56
N LYS A 141 -10.19 4.29 2.43
CA LYS A 141 -10.31 2.86 2.07
C LYS A 141 -9.17 2.35 1.20
N TYR A 142 -7.95 2.75 1.50
CA TYR A 142 -6.77 2.27 0.79
C TYR A 142 -5.62 1.90 1.72
N VAL A 143 -4.81 0.96 1.23
CA VAL A 143 -3.51 0.61 1.80
C VAL A 143 -2.44 1.21 0.92
N VAL A 144 -1.44 1.80 1.53
CA VAL A 144 -0.27 2.35 0.84
C VAL A 144 0.95 1.54 1.21
N TRP A 145 1.71 1.09 0.21
CA TRP A 145 3.03 0.50 0.41
C TRP A 145 4.07 1.36 -0.29
N ALA A 146 4.93 1.99 0.50
CA ALA A 146 6.08 2.72 0.00
C ALA A 146 7.25 1.75 -0.24
N TYR A 147 7.90 1.85 -1.37
CA TYR A 147 8.98 0.96 -1.78
C TYR A 147 10.06 1.69 -2.59
N ASN A 148 11.22 1.04 -2.68
CA ASN A 148 12.32 1.49 -3.51
C ASN A 148 12.14 0.89 -4.92
N SER A 149 11.90 1.72 -5.92
CA SER A 149 11.72 1.27 -7.30
C SER A 149 13.05 1.01 -8.02
N ALA A 150 13.01 0.25 -9.11
CA ALA A 150 14.19 -0.02 -9.93
C ALA A 150 14.82 1.26 -10.53
N SER A 151 14.02 2.31 -10.70
CA SER A 151 14.48 3.62 -11.18
C SER A 151 15.11 4.51 -10.10
N ALA A 152 15.06 4.10 -8.82
CA ALA A 152 15.59 4.89 -7.72
C ALA A 152 17.11 4.98 -7.74
N VAL A 153 17.62 6.20 -7.65
CA VAL A 153 19.06 6.48 -7.61
C VAL A 153 19.66 6.17 -6.22
N SER A 154 18.84 6.30 -5.16
CA SER A 154 19.24 6.11 -3.78
C SER A 154 18.58 4.87 -3.15
N ALA A 155 18.81 4.66 -1.85
CA ALA A 155 18.11 3.64 -1.06
C ALA A 155 16.76 4.11 -0.50
N GLU A 156 16.30 5.29 -0.89
CA GLU A 156 15.07 5.91 -0.43
C GLU A 156 13.85 5.26 -1.08
N LEU A 157 12.73 5.26 -0.34
CA LEU A 157 11.46 4.79 -0.85
C LEU A 157 10.86 5.92 -1.71
N ASN A 158 10.97 5.78 -3.01
CA ASN A 158 10.64 6.82 -3.99
C ASN A 158 9.29 6.62 -4.66
N LYS A 159 8.61 5.50 -4.38
CA LYS A 159 7.34 5.17 -5.00
C LYS A 159 6.37 4.54 -4.00
N CYS A 160 5.10 4.84 -4.16
CA CYS A 160 4.02 4.26 -3.38
C CYS A 160 3.10 3.45 -4.28
N LEU A 161 2.77 2.23 -3.86
CA LEU A 161 1.66 1.45 -4.37
C LEU A 161 0.45 1.72 -3.48
N ILE A 162 -0.64 2.21 -4.07
CA ILE A 162 -1.88 2.57 -3.38
C ILE A 162 -2.95 1.57 -3.83
N TYR A 163 -3.43 0.76 -2.91
CA TYR A 163 -4.44 -0.28 -3.14
C TYR A 163 -5.77 0.09 -2.52
N ASP A 164 -6.80 0.27 -3.34
CA ASP A 164 -8.19 0.45 -2.92
C ASP A 164 -8.86 -0.93 -2.74
N TRP A 165 -9.10 -1.30 -1.47
CA TRP A 165 -9.70 -2.60 -1.17
C TRP A 165 -11.20 -2.68 -1.47
N ALA A 166 -11.88 -1.55 -1.67
CA ALA A 166 -13.30 -1.54 -2.02
C ALA A 166 -13.52 -1.83 -3.52
N ARG A 167 -12.54 -1.44 -4.37
CA ARG A 167 -12.59 -1.65 -5.82
C ARG A 167 -11.72 -2.82 -6.29
N ASP A 168 -10.81 -3.31 -5.43
CA ASP A 168 -9.77 -4.30 -5.79
C ASP A 168 -8.85 -3.79 -6.92
N GLU A 169 -8.48 -2.51 -6.84
CA GLU A 169 -7.62 -1.86 -7.81
C GLU A 169 -6.44 -1.19 -7.12
N ALA A 170 -5.34 -1.04 -7.85
CA ALA A 170 -4.19 -0.32 -7.34
C ALA A 170 -3.63 0.65 -8.38
N THR A 171 -3.02 1.70 -7.88
CA THR A 171 -2.26 2.68 -8.65
C THR A 171 -0.91 2.94 -7.99
N THR A 172 0.00 3.54 -8.72
CA THR A 172 1.30 3.96 -8.19
C THR A 172 1.39 5.48 -8.18
N ALA A 173 2.11 6.02 -7.19
CA ALA A 173 2.44 7.43 -7.09
C ALA A 173 3.94 7.58 -6.81
N GLU A 174 4.57 8.56 -7.43
CA GLU A 174 5.97 8.92 -7.17
C GLU A 174 6.02 9.87 -5.99
N LEU A 175 6.45 9.37 -4.84
CA LEU A 175 6.54 10.09 -3.59
C LEU A 175 7.76 9.59 -2.81
N ASN A 176 8.62 10.49 -2.38
CA ASN A 176 9.72 10.16 -1.48
C ASN A 176 9.19 10.02 -0.05
N VAL A 177 9.29 8.82 0.50
CA VAL A 177 8.74 8.47 1.80
C VAL A 177 9.84 7.97 2.73
N THR A 178 9.95 8.56 3.89
CA THR A 178 10.82 8.09 4.98
C THR A 178 10.06 7.25 5.99
N ALA A 179 8.82 7.63 6.30
CA ALA A 179 7.95 6.91 7.22
C ALA A 179 6.47 7.09 6.87
N LEU A 180 5.69 6.05 7.14
CA LEU A 180 4.23 6.07 7.09
C LEU A 180 3.68 5.80 8.48
N SER A 181 2.70 6.56 8.93
CA SER A 181 2.07 6.36 10.23
C SER A 181 0.63 6.87 10.22
N GLN A 182 -0.20 6.26 11.06
CA GLN A 182 -1.49 6.85 11.39
C GLN A 182 -1.28 7.97 12.40
N ILE A 183 -1.78 9.15 12.07
CA ILE A 183 -1.61 10.35 12.86
C ILE A 183 -2.98 10.88 13.23
N LEU A 184 -3.18 11.16 14.51
CA LEU A 184 -4.37 11.84 15.00
C LEU A 184 -4.19 13.34 14.76
N THR A 185 -5.09 13.94 14.00
CA THR A 185 -5.10 15.39 13.82
C THR A 185 -5.63 16.08 15.08
N THR A 186 -4.95 17.14 15.50
CA THR A 186 -5.49 18.07 16.50
C THR A 186 -6.58 18.90 15.83
N GLY A 187 -7.74 19.08 16.51
CA GLY A 187 -8.78 19.97 15.98
C GLY A 187 -8.25 21.38 15.79
N VAL A 188 -8.57 21.95 14.65
CA VAL A 188 -8.23 23.34 14.34
C VAL A 188 -9.45 24.20 14.69
N THR A 189 -9.27 25.21 15.55
CA THR A 189 -10.30 26.19 15.86
C THR A 189 -10.36 27.27 14.77
N LEU A 190 -11.48 27.94 14.62
CA LEU A 190 -11.60 29.06 13.68
C LEU A 190 -10.53 30.14 13.92
N ASP A 191 -10.19 30.40 15.19
CA ASP A 191 -9.14 31.36 15.52
C ASP A 191 -7.75 30.92 15.07
N SER A 192 -7.48 29.61 15.05
CA SER A 192 -6.19 29.08 14.56
C SER A 192 -6.10 29.06 13.02
N LEU A 193 -7.21 29.20 12.31
CA LEU A 193 -7.23 29.38 10.86
C LEU A 193 -6.71 30.74 10.43
N ASP A 194 -6.74 31.75 11.31
CA ASP A 194 -6.18 33.08 11.05
C ASP A 194 -4.70 33.05 10.66
N ALA A 195 -3.96 32.03 11.12
CA ALA A 195 -2.57 31.80 10.74
C ALA A 195 -2.37 31.54 9.23
N PHE A 196 -3.42 31.09 8.53
CA PHE A 196 -3.40 30.81 7.09
C PHE A 196 -3.87 32.01 6.23
N GLY A 197 -4.27 33.12 6.86
CA GLY A 197 -4.74 34.32 6.21
C GLY A 197 -6.24 34.31 5.95
N ASN A 198 -6.66 34.28 4.69
CA ASN A 198 -8.07 34.26 4.29
C ASN A 198 -8.49 32.87 3.79
N LEU A 199 -9.79 32.67 3.64
CA LEU A 199 -10.37 31.39 3.20
C LEU A 199 -9.83 30.92 1.87
N ASP A 200 -9.51 31.84 0.96
CA ASP A 200 -8.97 31.51 -0.37
C ASP A 200 -7.51 31.00 -0.35
N THR A 201 -6.81 31.22 0.76
CA THR A 201 -5.41 30.80 0.95
C THR A 201 -5.28 29.54 1.81
N LEU A 202 -6.39 28.94 2.23
CA LEU A 202 -6.37 27.68 2.96
C LEU A 202 -5.78 26.55 2.10
N PRO A 203 -4.86 25.74 2.67
CA PRO A 203 -4.25 24.64 1.92
C PRO A 203 -5.21 23.47 1.63
N PHE A 204 -6.35 23.40 2.34
CA PHE A 204 -7.35 22.36 2.20
C PHE A 204 -8.76 22.97 2.25
N SER A 205 -9.75 22.27 1.69
CA SER A 205 -11.16 22.65 1.81
C SER A 205 -11.61 22.67 3.29
N LEU A 206 -12.52 23.56 3.65
CA LEU A 206 -13.03 23.70 5.03
C LEU A 206 -13.72 22.43 5.57
N ASP A 207 -14.26 21.60 4.70
CA ASP A 207 -14.87 20.31 5.06
C ASP A 207 -13.86 19.15 5.12
N SER A 208 -12.57 19.45 4.92
CA SER A 208 -11.53 18.44 5.01
C SER A 208 -11.43 17.85 6.42
N ALA A 209 -11.28 16.54 6.50
CA ALA A 209 -11.05 15.80 7.75
C ALA A 209 -9.78 16.27 8.50
N VAL A 210 -8.85 16.95 7.83
CA VAL A 210 -7.66 17.56 8.47
C VAL A 210 -8.03 18.56 9.54
N TRP A 211 -9.14 19.33 9.37
CA TRP A 211 -9.59 20.33 10.31
C TRP A 211 -10.41 19.74 11.48
N ALA A 212 -11.06 18.60 11.24
CA ALA A 212 -12.04 18.04 12.16
C ALA A 212 -11.49 17.53 13.49
N GLY A 213 -10.19 17.39 13.66
CA GLY A 213 -9.57 16.91 14.89
C GLY A 213 -10.03 15.51 15.35
N GLY A 214 -9.11 14.73 15.90
CA GLY A 214 -9.42 13.36 16.35
C GLY A 214 -9.64 12.35 15.20
N ALA A 215 -9.59 12.79 13.94
CA ALA A 215 -9.56 11.89 12.81
C ALA A 215 -8.19 11.22 12.70
N SER A 216 -8.19 9.89 12.57
CA SER A 216 -6.97 9.15 12.27
C SER A 216 -6.76 9.22 10.76
N LEU A 217 -5.76 9.97 10.32
CA LEU A 217 -5.36 10.09 8.92
C LEU A 217 -4.04 9.37 8.69
N LEU A 218 -3.88 8.81 7.51
CA LEU A 218 -2.57 8.33 7.09
C LEU A 218 -1.69 9.53 6.76
N GLY A 219 -0.59 9.66 7.51
CA GLY A 219 0.44 10.65 7.31
C GLY A 219 1.71 10.02 6.77
N LEU A 220 2.45 10.79 6.00
CA LEU A 220 3.79 10.45 5.52
C LEU A 220 4.81 11.51 5.95
N PHE A 221 6.01 11.07 6.21
CA PHE A 221 7.18 11.94 6.28
C PHE A 221 8.00 11.77 5.01
N SER A 222 8.31 12.90 4.37
CA SER A 222 9.19 12.92 3.21
C SER A 222 10.67 12.93 3.63
N ASP A 223 11.56 12.84 2.66
CA ASP A 223 13.01 13.03 2.80
C ASP A 223 13.39 14.42 3.36
N THR A 224 12.65 15.44 2.97
CA THR A 224 12.62 16.72 3.68
C THR A 224 11.65 16.57 4.86
N PRO A 225 12.00 16.98 6.10
CA PRO A 225 11.22 16.67 7.29
C PRO A 225 9.85 17.39 7.33
N HIS A 226 9.03 17.12 6.34
CA HIS A 226 7.65 17.61 6.24
C HIS A 226 6.69 16.45 6.47
N LEU A 227 5.68 16.71 7.29
CA LEU A 227 4.53 15.84 7.46
C LEU A 227 3.51 16.18 6.38
N GLY A 228 3.20 15.20 5.53
CA GLY A 228 2.13 15.26 4.54
C GLY A 228 0.99 14.31 4.88
N PHE A 229 -0.18 14.60 4.35
CA PHE A 229 -1.35 13.72 4.42
C PHE A 229 -1.83 13.39 3.00
N PHE A 230 -2.47 12.23 2.83
CA PHE A 230 -3.06 11.83 1.55
C PHE A 230 -4.42 12.52 1.36
N VAL A 231 -4.42 13.84 1.36
CA VAL A 231 -5.60 14.71 1.19
C VAL A 231 -5.21 15.90 0.33
N GLY A 232 -6.18 16.48 -0.37
CA GLY A 232 -5.93 17.67 -1.20
C GLY A 232 -6.52 17.54 -2.60
N LEU A 233 -6.05 18.36 -3.52
CA LEU A 233 -6.45 18.30 -4.93
C LEU A 233 -5.91 17.01 -5.57
N PRO A 234 -6.67 16.42 -6.53
CA PRO A 234 -6.20 15.27 -7.28
C PRO A 234 -4.86 15.56 -7.96
N MET A 235 -3.96 14.60 -7.90
CA MET A 235 -2.70 14.64 -8.66
C MET A 235 -2.99 14.39 -10.15
N GLU A 236 -2.06 14.82 -11.01
CA GLU A 236 -2.06 14.42 -12.42
C GLU A 236 -1.93 12.89 -12.49
N ALA A 237 -2.82 12.27 -13.27
CA ALA A 237 -2.84 10.83 -13.49
C ALA A 237 -2.61 10.53 -14.97
N THR A 238 -1.69 9.62 -15.25
CA THR A 238 -1.44 9.11 -16.60
C THR A 238 -1.96 7.68 -16.70
N PHE A 239 -2.67 7.40 -17.79
CA PHE A 239 -3.17 6.07 -18.11
C PHE A 239 -2.74 5.69 -19.51
N GLU A 240 -2.09 4.53 -19.64
CA GLU A 240 -1.68 3.94 -20.91
C GLU A 240 -2.46 2.65 -21.15
N THR A 241 -3.02 2.53 -22.35
CA THR A 241 -3.72 1.31 -22.77
C THR A 241 -2.71 0.32 -23.34
N THR A 242 -3.02 -0.96 -23.28
CA THR A 242 -2.28 -1.98 -24.06
C THR A 242 -2.49 -1.77 -25.56
N ASP A 243 -1.50 -2.17 -26.34
CA ASP A 243 -1.57 -2.15 -27.81
C ASP A 243 -2.77 -2.93 -28.33
N GLY A 244 -3.51 -2.33 -29.24
CA GLY A 244 -4.58 -2.97 -29.98
C GLY A 244 -4.07 -3.46 -31.34
N GLY A 245 -3.88 -4.78 -31.50
CA GLY A 245 -3.56 -5.36 -32.81
C GLY A 245 -4.80 -5.44 -33.72
N ALA A 246 -4.68 -5.07 -35.00
CA ALA A 246 -5.73 -5.22 -35.98
C ALA A 246 -5.24 -5.99 -37.22
N PRO A 247 -6.08 -6.86 -37.82
CA PRO A 247 -5.71 -7.59 -39.05
C PRO A 247 -5.59 -6.71 -40.28
N GLN A 248 -6.07 -5.48 -40.19
CA GLN A 248 -6.00 -4.46 -41.23
C GLN A 248 -5.47 -3.16 -40.66
N ARG A 249 -4.83 -2.38 -41.52
CA ARG A 249 -4.35 -1.05 -41.14
C ARG A 249 -5.49 -0.20 -40.63
N THR A 250 -5.40 0.21 -39.38
CA THR A 250 -6.41 0.97 -38.67
C THR A 250 -5.98 2.44 -38.55
N MET A 251 -6.93 3.34 -38.63
CA MET A 251 -6.71 4.77 -38.40
C MET A 251 -7.52 5.21 -37.19
N ILE A 252 -6.84 5.70 -36.18
CA ILE A 252 -7.45 6.41 -35.05
C ILE A 252 -7.60 7.86 -35.47
N LYS A 253 -8.81 8.41 -35.31
CA LYS A 253 -9.13 9.82 -35.64
C LYS A 253 -9.50 10.64 -34.43
N GLY A 254 -9.79 10.00 -33.33
CA GLY A 254 -10.16 10.68 -32.10
C GLY A 254 -10.44 9.70 -30.98
N LEU A 255 -10.33 10.19 -29.78
CA LEU A 255 -10.59 9.49 -28.53
C LEU A 255 -11.71 10.19 -27.80
N ARG A 256 -12.57 9.42 -27.14
CA ARG A 256 -13.59 9.96 -26.24
C ARG A 256 -13.43 9.35 -24.86
N PRO A 257 -12.64 9.98 -23.99
CA PRO A 257 -12.46 9.48 -22.63
C PRO A 257 -13.78 9.62 -21.84
N HIS A 258 -14.13 8.59 -21.08
CA HIS A 258 -15.27 8.59 -20.16
C HIS A 258 -14.78 8.89 -18.74
N ILE A 259 -14.63 10.16 -18.46
CA ILE A 259 -14.10 10.69 -17.20
C ILE A 259 -14.90 11.90 -16.74
N ASP A 260 -14.79 12.24 -15.48
CA ASP A 260 -15.53 13.32 -14.83
C ASP A 260 -14.86 14.71 -14.91
N THR A 261 -13.70 14.80 -15.57
CA THR A 261 -12.98 16.06 -15.79
C THR A 261 -12.87 16.39 -17.28
N ARG A 262 -12.68 17.67 -17.59
CA ARG A 262 -12.39 18.15 -18.95
C ARG A 262 -10.92 18.52 -19.16
N SER A 263 -10.13 18.56 -18.11
CA SER A 263 -8.69 18.84 -18.20
C SER A 263 -7.95 17.55 -18.52
N VAL A 264 -8.02 17.11 -19.78
CA VAL A 264 -7.41 15.87 -20.25
C VAL A 264 -6.67 16.13 -21.54
N THR A 265 -5.49 15.56 -21.62
CA THR A 265 -4.69 15.47 -22.85
C THR A 265 -4.49 14.00 -23.19
N ALA A 266 -4.38 13.68 -24.47
CA ALA A 266 -4.04 12.34 -24.92
C ALA A 266 -3.02 12.39 -26.04
N GLU A 267 -2.15 11.41 -26.04
CA GLU A 267 -1.22 11.11 -27.11
C GLU A 267 -1.57 9.75 -27.71
N VAL A 268 -1.44 9.60 -28.98
CA VAL A 268 -1.73 8.35 -29.69
C VAL A 268 -0.50 7.95 -30.46
N ALA A 269 -0.14 6.68 -30.37
CA ALA A 269 0.88 6.07 -31.20
C ALA A 269 0.29 4.99 -32.07
N ALA A 270 0.91 4.74 -33.22
CA ALA A 270 0.66 3.56 -34.03
C ALA A 270 1.98 3.05 -34.62
N ARG A 271 2.08 1.74 -34.80
CA ARG A 271 3.24 1.09 -35.38
C ARG A 271 2.82 0.04 -36.42
N GLU A 272 3.74 -0.31 -37.31
CA GLU A 272 3.47 -1.26 -38.40
C GLU A 272 3.65 -2.71 -37.93
N ALA A 273 4.49 -2.96 -36.91
CA ALA A 273 4.72 -4.27 -36.33
C ALA A 273 4.91 -4.18 -34.81
N GLU A 274 4.62 -5.26 -34.09
CA GLU A 274 4.78 -5.34 -32.62
C GLU A 274 6.20 -5.02 -32.11
N GLY A 275 7.23 -5.28 -32.91
CA GLY A 275 8.62 -5.00 -32.57
C GLY A 275 9.09 -3.57 -32.85
N ASP A 276 8.27 -2.74 -33.48
CA ASP A 276 8.64 -1.37 -33.80
C ASP A 276 8.65 -0.49 -32.55
N THR A 277 9.50 0.51 -32.57
CA THR A 277 9.55 1.50 -31.48
C THR A 277 8.26 2.33 -31.47
N VAL A 278 7.65 2.45 -30.29
CA VAL A 278 6.47 3.29 -30.08
C VAL A 278 6.90 4.76 -30.14
N ALA A 279 6.27 5.53 -31.02
CA ALA A 279 6.44 6.97 -31.12
C ALA A 279 5.07 7.64 -30.96
N TYR A 280 4.88 8.31 -29.87
CA TYR A 280 3.65 9.06 -29.59
C TYR A 280 3.61 10.32 -30.46
N GLY A 281 2.40 10.63 -30.94
CA GLY A 281 2.10 11.90 -31.56
C GLY A 281 2.10 13.06 -30.54
N PRO A 282 1.76 14.27 -31.00
CA PRO A 282 1.64 15.40 -30.09
C PRO A 282 0.49 15.19 -29.08
N ALA A 283 0.66 15.73 -27.88
CA ALA A 283 -0.40 15.76 -26.87
C ALA A 283 -1.54 16.69 -27.30
N GLU A 284 -2.72 16.14 -27.46
CA GLU A 284 -3.92 16.88 -27.87
C GLU A 284 -4.90 17.00 -26.70
N SER A 285 -5.47 18.19 -26.53
CA SER A 285 -6.41 18.48 -25.45
C SER A 285 -7.84 18.13 -25.82
N MET A 286 -8.66 17.78 -24.83
CA MET A 286 -10.07 17.50 -25.03
C MET A 286 -10.85 18.76 -25.43
N GLU A 287 -11.60 18.66 -26.53
CA GLU A 287 -12.49 19.71 -27.03
C GLU A 287 -13.73 19.85 -26.14
N SER A 288 -14.49 20.94 -26.37
CA SER A 288 -15.77 21.17 -25.67
C SER A 288 -16.81 20.08 -25.93
N THR A 289 -16.65 19.33 -27.03
CA THR A 289 -17.49 18.19 -27.44
C THR A 289 -17.22 16.91 -26.62
N GLY A 290 -16.16 16.91 -25.81
CA GLY A 290 -15.70 15.72 -25.08
C GLY A 290 -14.91 14.75 -25.93
N VAL A 291 -14.39 15.17 -27.07
CA VAL A 291 -13.54 14.39 -27.97
C VAL A 291 -12.15 15.01 -28.01
N ILE A 292 -11.14 14.15 -28.13
CA ILE A 292 -9.75 14.54 -28.38
C ILE A 292 -9.43 14.13 -29.82
N SER A 293 -9.08 15.10 -30.65
CA SER A 293 -8.78 14.89 -32.07
C SER A 293 -7.32 14.48 -32.26
N ALA A 294 -7.01 13.21 -31.99
CA ALA A 294 -5.68 12.64 -32.14
C ALA A 294 -5.62 11.67 -33.33
N TRP A 295 -4.54 11.71 -34.10
CA TRP A 295 -4.42 10.97 -35.36
C TRP A 295 -3.24 10.00 -35.32
N ALA A 296 -3.50 8.72 -35.57
CA ALA A 296 -2.48 7.72 -35.79
C ALA A 296 -2.97 6.66 -36.79
N SER A 297 -2.06 6.04 -37.52
CA SER A 297 -2.40 4.98 -38.50
C SER A 297 -1.34 3.89 -38.52
N GLY A 298 -1.74 2.64 -38.28
CA GLY A 298 -0.88 1.46 -38.26
C GLY A 298 -1.68 0.16 -38.13
N PHE A 299 -0.96 -0.96 -38.00
CA PHE A 299 -1.55 -2.27 -37.71
C PHE A 299 -1.63 -2.56 -36.22
N VAL A 300 -0.84 -1.85 -35.42
CA VAL A 300 -0.82 -1.90 -33.96
C VAL A 300 -0.97 -0.47 -33.43
N ALA A 301 -1.89 -0.24 -32.52
CA ALA A 301 -2.18 1.10 -31.99
C ALA A 301 -2.62 1.03 -30.52
#